data_8a68127ffe94cbb9e8f78478b8841a6d
#
_entry.id   8a68127ffe94cbb9e8f78478b8841a6d
#
_cell.length_a   1.000
_cell.length_b   1.000
_cell.length_c   1.000
_cell.angle_alpha   90.00
_cell.angle_beta   90.00
_cell.angle_gamma   90.00
#
_symmetry.space_group_name_H-M   'P 1'
#
loop_
_entity.id
_entity.type
_entity.pdbx_description
1 polymer ?
#
loop_
_entity_poly.entity_id
_entity_poly.type
_entity_poly.pdbx_seq_one_letter_code
_entity_poly.pdbx_strand_id
1 'polypeptide(L)'
;MKRLYKNLVFMGLAITFLLLSSCSGSDYLNAIPKKSTALISVDMKQMTADKSDEDKAGMLKTLLHVDDVDNCGIDVSEKLYLFETADGNLGLCAKVSSEDGVSDWLATLAKKHIATEVTERKGFHFSVLKNSWLVGYSDEALLVMGPVVADAQAQLQQQMVKYLKADEEDGITASPMFDRLSGISSPMAMVAQAQALPEKFVAPFTLGAPKDTDPSQVVIAAEMNVKEGILQIQGETFSFNKSIDEALQKALQN
;
A
#
# COMPACT_ATOMS: atom_id res chain seq x y z
N MET A 1 -3.13 36.52 -41.04
CA MET A 1 -2.21 36.51 -39.90
C MET A 1 -2.89 36.48 -38.53
N LYS A 2 -3.88 37.30 -38.19
CA LYS A 2 -4.56 37.27 -36.87
C LYS A 2 -5.30 35.96 -36.51
N ARG A 3 -5.83 35.22 -37.48
CA ARG A 3 -6.50 33.92 -37.22
C ARG A 3 -5.53 32.77 -36.93
N LEU A 4 -4.36 32.77 -37.55
CA LEU A 4 -3.32 31.77 -37.31
C LEU A 4 -2.73 31.89 -35.88
N TYR A 5 -2.52 33.12 -35.40
CA TYR A 5 -2.03 33.39 -34.05
C TYR A 5 -3.01 32.94 -32.95
N LYS A 6 -4.32 33.16 -33.18
CA LYS A 6 -5.35 32.71 -32.24
C LYS A 6 -5.39 31.18 -32.10
N ASN A 7 -5.23 30.44 -33.18
CA ASN A 7 -5.23 28.97 -33.15
C ASN A 7 -3.93 28.42 -32.52
N LEU A 8 -2.77 29.08 -32.72
CA LEU A 8 -1.51 28.72 -32.11
C LEU A 8 -1.52 28.95 -30.58
N VAL A 9 -2.11 30.07 -30.13
CA VAL A 9 -2.27 30.37 -28.70
C VAL A 9 -3.26 29.40 -28.01
N PHE A 10 -4.36 29.05 -28.71
CA PHE A 10 -5.31 28.04 -28.17
C PHE A 10 -4.70 26.65 -28.11
N MET A 11 -3.87 26.26 -29.08
CA MET A 11 -3.17 24.97 -29.06
C MET A 11 -2.06 24.94 -28.02
N GLY A 12 -1.34 26.03 -27.79
CA GLY A 12 -0.38 26.18 -26.70
C GLY A 12 -1.04 26.12 -25.31
N LEU A 13 -2.21 26.74 -25.12
CA LEU A 13 -2.97 26.69 -23.87
C LEU A 13 -3.54 25.30 -23.60
N ALA A 14 -4.00 24.58 -24.63
CA ALA A 14 -4.51 23.20 -24.50
C ALA A 14 -3.40 22.21 -24.11
N ILE A 15 -2.19 22.38 -24.66
CA ILE A 15 -1.02 21.54 -24.30
C ILE A 15 -0.55 21.83 -22.87
N THR A 16 -0.61 23.08 -22.41
CA THR A 16 -0.27 23.44 -21.02
C THR A 16 -1.30 22.90 -20.01
N PHE A 17 -2.59 22.80 -20.40
CA PHE A 17 -3.63 22.19 -19.55
C PHE A 17 -3.49 20.67 -19.45
N LEU A 18 -2.95 20.00 -20.47
CA LEU A 18 -2.69 18.55 -20.46
C LEU A 18 -1.47 18.17 -19.60
N LEU A 19 -0.58 19.12 -19.32
CA LEU A 19 0.58 18.89 -18.44
C LEU A 19 0.29 19.17 -16.95
N LEU A 20 -0.89 19.73 -16.61
CA LEU A 20 -1.28 20.04 -15.23
C LEU A 20 -2.23 18.98 -14.62
N SER A 21 -2.56 17.92 -15.36
CA SER A 21 -3.47 16.88 -14.88
C SER A 21 -2.77 15.62 -14.32
N SER A 22 -1.49 15.71 -13.93
CA SER A 22 -0.73 14.60 -13.39
C SER A 22 -0.21 14.87 -11.97
N CYS A 23 -1.09 15.35 -11.09
CA CYS A 23 -0.88 15.22 -9.66
C CYS A 23 -2.15 14.61 -9.09
N SER A 24 -2.41 13.35 -9.41
CA SER A 24 -3.37 12.56 -8.67
C SER A 24 -2.69 12.26 -7.32
N GLY A 25 -3.32 12.61 -6.19
CA GLY A 25 -2.78 12.33 -4.86
C GLY A 25 -2.58 10.83 -4.56
N SER A 26 -2.68 9.99 -5.59
CA SER A 26 -2.56 8.53 -5.59
C SER A 26 -1.25 8.01 -6.19
N ASP A 27 -0.31 8.87 -6.62
CA ASP A 27 0.91 8.44 -7.32
C ASP A 27 1.82 7.56 -6.44
N TYR A 28 1.77 7.73 -5.11
CA TYR A 28 2.45 6.83 -4.16
C TYR A 28 2.04 5.36 -4.29
N LEU A 29 0.84 5.07 -4.81
CA LEU A 29 0.36 3.70 -5.03
C LEU A 29 1.10 2.98 -6.16
N ASN A 30 1.76 3.72 -7.05
CA ASN A 30 2.58 3.14 -8.11
C ASN A 30 3.76 2.34 -7.53
N ALA A 31 4.20 2.68 -6.31
CA ALA A 31 5.25 1.96 -5.61
C ALA A 31 4.82 0.58 -5.07
N ILE A 32 3.53 0.25 -5.07
CA ILE A 32 3.03 -1.08 -4.72
C ILE A 32 3.00 -1.92 -6.00
N PRO A 33 3.68 -3.08 -6.06
CA PRO A 33 3.72 -3.88 -7.27
C PRO A 33 2.34 -4.37 -7.71
N LYS A 34 2.02 -4.22 -9.00
CA LYS A 34 0.76 -4.70 -9.63
C LYS A 34 0.45 -6.17 -9.33
N LYS A 35 1.50 -7.02 -9.22
CA LYS A 35 1.38 -8.47 -8.99
C LYS A 35 1.40 -8.84 -7.51
N SER A 36 1.07 -7.94 -6.60
CA SER A 36 0.93 -8.26 -5.18
C SER A 36 -0.13 -9.33 -4.97
N THR A 37 0.13 -10.27 -4.06
CA THR A 37 -0.75 -11.42 -3.75
C THR A 37 -1.73 -11.12 -2.63
N ALA A 38 -1.44 -10.14 -1.80
CA ALA A 38 -2.33 -9.61 -0.79
C ALA A 38 -2.21 -8.10 -0.70
N LEU A 39 -3.31 -7.44 -0.37
CA LEU A 39 -3.41 -5.99 -0.22
C LEU A 39 -4.40 -5.66 0.91
N ILE A 40 -3.97 -4.86 1.86
CA ILE A 40 -4.80 -4.36 2.96
C ILE A 40 -4.72 -2.84 2.94
N SER A 41 -5.86 -2.17 2.87
CA SER A 41 -5.94 -0.73 3.07
C SER A 41 -6.30 -0.39 4.52
N VAL A 42 -5.69 0.66 5.06
CA VAL A 42 -5.95 1.19 6.40
C VAL A 42 -6.22 2.67 6.30
N ASP A 43 -7.44 3.08 6.62
CA ASP A 43 -7.86 4.48 6.65
C ASP A 43 -7.78 4.99 8.10
N MET A 44 -6.69 5.69 8.41
CA MET A 44 -6.42 6.19 9.76
C MET A 44 -7.46 7.23 10.19
N LYS A 45 -8.00 8.04 9.26
CA LYS A 45 -9.07 9.01 9.57
C LYS A 45 -10.33 8.31 10.03
N GLN A 46 -10.76 7.27 9.31
CA GLN A 46 -11.95 6.50 9.67
C GLN A 46 -11.74 5.70 10.97
N MET A 47 -10.56 5.09 11.15
CA MET A 47 -10.23 4.31 12.36
C MET A 47 -10.22 5.14 13.64
N THR A 48 -9.97 6.44 13.52
CA THR A 48 -9.88 7.36 14.66
C THR A 48 -11.01 8.38 14.70
N ALA A 49 -12.05 8.24 13.87
CA ALA A 49 -13.11 9.21 13.74
C ALA A 49 -13.85 9.52 15.05
N ASP A 50 -13.97 8.53 15.93
CA ASP A 50 -14.61 8.61 17.24
C ASP A 50 -13.67 9.02 18.38
N LYS A 51 -12.37 9.22 18.10
CA LYS A 51 -11.36 9.60 19.09
C LYS A 51 -11.16 11.10 19.15
N SER A 52 -10.74 11.60 20.32
CA SER A 52 -10.30 12.99 20.46
C SER A 52 -9.02 13.24 19.64
N ASP A 53 -8.76 14.50 19.27
CA ASP A 53 -7.54 14.84 18.52
C ASP A 53 -6.26 14.54 19.32
N GLU A 54 -6.33 14.63 20.65
CA GLU A 54 -5.23 14.27 21.55
C GLU A 54 -4.96 12.77 21.54
N ASP A 55 -6.00 11.93 21.56
CA ASP A 55 -5.87 10.46 21.48
C ASP A 55 -5.34 10.02 20.12
N LYS A 56 -5.79 10.65 19.02
CA LYS A 56 -5.29 10.42 17.67
C LYS A 56 -3.80 10.71 17.58
N ALA A 57 -3.40 11.90 18.03
CA ALA A 57 -1.99 12.31 18.03
C ALA A 57 -1.15 11.37 18.91
N GLY A 58 -1.64 10.99 20.09
CA GLY A 58 -0.96 10.06 20.99
C GLY A 58 -0.73 8.69 20.39
N MET A 59 -1.73 8.15 19.67
CA MET A 59 -1.62 6.87 18.98
C MET A 59 -0.58 6.92 17.86
N LEU A 60 -0.61 7.96 17.01
CA LEU A 60 0.33 8.14 15.91
C LEU A 60 1.76 8.38 16.41
N LYS A 61 1.95 9.19 17.46
CA LYS A 61 3.26 9.39 18.10
C LYS A 61 3.85 8.08 18.60
N THR A 62 3.04 7.23 19.20
CA THR A 62 3.47 5.92 19.69
C THR A 62 3.83 4.99 18.53
N LEU A 63 3.02 4.96 17.48
CA LEU A 63 3.22 4.11 16.30
C LEU A 63 4.49 4.48 15.54
N LEU A 64 4.68 5.78 15.30
CA LEU A 64 5.80 6.32 14.53
C LEU A 64 7.06 6.58 15.37
N HIS A 65 6.98 6.43 16.68
CA HIS A 65 8.05 6.78 17.61
C HIS A 65 8.53 8.23 17.48
N VAL A 66 7.61 9.17 17.25
CA VAL A 66 7.86 10.61 17.08
C VAL A 66 7.28 11.42 18.23
N ASP A 67 7.86 12.58 18.47
CA ASP A 67 7.34 13.56 19.43
C ASP A 67 6.27 14.47 18.77
N ASP A 68 6.36 14.63 17.44
CA ASP A 68 5.44 15.41 16.62
C ASP A 68 5.14 14.68 15.31
N VAL A 69 3.87 14.36 15.08
CA VAL A 69 3.40 13.61 13.90
C VAL A 69 3.45 14.46 12.63
N ASP A 70 3.18 15.76 12.74
CA ASP A 70 3.10 16.66 11.59
C ASP A 70 4.47 16.85 10.90
N ASN A 71 5.55 16.54 11.61
CA ASN A 71 6.92 16.69 11.12
C ASN A 71 7.60 15.37 10.70
N CYS A 72 6.88 14.24 10.69
CA CYS A 72 7.47 12.96 10.25
C CYS A 72 7.55 12.78 8.73
N GLY A 73 7.01 13.71 7.95
CA GLY A 73 7.02 13.68 6.50
C GLY A 73 6.09 12.66 5.85
N ILE A 74 5.25 11.96 6.63
CA ILE A 74 4.26 10.99 6.14
C ILE A 74 2.87 11.64 6.14
N ASP A 75 2.14 11.54 5.04
CA ASP A 75 0.76 12.00 4.96
C ASP A 75 -0.19 10.97 5.57
N VAL A 76 -0.40 11.05 6.87
CA VAL A 76 -1.32 10.16 7.61
C VAL A 76 -2.79 10.42 7.31
N SER A 77 -3.10 11.44 6.50
CA SER A 77 -4.45 11.73 6.03
C SER A 77 -4.87 10.85 4.86
N GLU A 78 -3.91 10.26 4.17
CA GLU A 78 -4.10 9.28 3.12
C GLU A 78 -4.09 7.86 3.69
N LYS A 79 -4.62 6.91 2.92
CA LYS A 79 -4.61 5.50 3.33
C LYS A 79 -3.19 4.93 3.33
N LEU A 80 -2.92 4.11 4.33
CA LEU A 80 -1.77 3.22 4.36
C LEU A 80 -2.13 1.90 3.69
N TYR A 81 -1.17 1.27 3.03
CA TYR A 81 -1.38 -0.03 2.42
C TYR A 81 -0.33 -1.03 2.90
N LEU A 82 -0.80 -2.17 3.39
CA LEU A 82 0.04 -3.35 3.61
C LEU A 82 -0.12 -4.26 2.40
N PHE A 83 0.96 -4.86 1.95
CA PHE A 83 0.92 -5.74 0.78
C PHE A 83 1.91 -6.90 0.91
N GLU A 84 1.67 -7.95 0.16
CA GLU A 84 2.63 -9.04 -0.05
C GLU A 84 2.95 -9.10 -1.53
N THR A 85 4.24 -9.14 -1.86
CA THR A 85 4.72 -9.28 -3.24
C THR A 85 4.58 -10.72 -3.71
N ALA A 86 4.63 -10.96 -5.02
CA ALA A 86 4.54 -12.30 -5.60
C ALA A 86 5.66 -13.27 -5.14
N ASP A 87 6.77 -12.74 -4.66
CA ASP A 87 7.89 -13.50 -4.08
C ASP A 87 7.86 -13.56 -2.54
N GLY A 88 6.73 -13.17 -1.93
CA GLY A 88 6.44 -13.34 -0.50
C GLY A 88 7.04 -12.29 0.43
N ASN A 89 7.59 -11.18 -0.10
CA ASN A 89 8.03 -10.08 0.75
C ASN A 89 6.83 -9.27 1.23
N LEU A 90 6.81 -8.97 2.53
CA LEU A 90 5.81 -8.07 3.10
C LEU A 90 6.24 -6.62 2.88
N GLY A 91 5.27 -5.75 2.64
CA GLY A 91 5.49 -4.32 2.46
C GLY A 91 4.42 -3.47 3.11
N LEU A 92 4.81 -2.26 3.47
CA LEU A 92 3.91 -1.16 3.82
C LEU A 92 4.22 0.00 2.87
N CYS A 93 3.18 0.63 2.34
CA CYS A 93 3.27 1.83 1.53
C CYS A 93 2.50 2.97 2.19
N ALA A 94 3.13 4.13 2.26
CA ALA A 94 2.54 5.38 2.74
C ALA A 94 2.86 6.52 1.78
N LYS A 95 1.97 7.52 1.73
CA LYS A 95 2.23 8.76 0.98
C LYS A 95 3.24 9.63 1.74
N VAL A 96 4.20 10.18 1.02
CA VAL A 96 5.13 11.17 1.53
C VAL A 96 4.53 12.56 1.35
N SER A 97 4.56 13.37 2.40
CA SER A 97 4.20 14.79 2.37
C SER A 97 5.43 15.70 2.36
N SER A 98 6.57 15.20 2.87
CA SER A 98 7.86 15.91 2.90
C SER A 98 9.01 14.90 2.98
N GLU A 99 9.83 14.87 1.95
CA GLU A 99 11.03 14.03 1.89
C GLU A 99 12.04 14.39 2.99
N ASP A 100 12.24 15.69 3.22
CA ASP A 100 13.08 16.18 4.32
C ASP A 100 12.52 15.74 5.69
N GLY A 101 11.20 15.80 5.87
CA GLY A 101 10.54 15.32 7.09
C GLY A 101 10.79 13.85 7.36
N VAL A 102 10.72 12.99 6.32
CA VAL A 102 11.05 11.56 6.44
C VAL A 102 12.52 11.37 6.79
N SER A 103 13.42 12.13 6.17
CA SER A 103 14.86 12.10 6.48
C SER A 103 15.13 12.45 7.95
N ASP A 104 14.53 13.52 8.47
CA ASP A 104 14.69 13.97 9.86
C ASP A 104 14.08 12.97 10.85
N TRP A 105 12.95 12.37 10.51
CA TRP A 105 12.34 11.29 11.28
C TRP A 105 13.29 10.08 11.38
N LEU A 106 13.81 9.59 10.26
CA LEU A 106 14.75 8.46 10.24
C LEU A 106 16.08 8.79 10.96
N ALA A 107 16.59 10.03 10.84
CA ALA A 107 17.77 10.48 11.59
C ALA A 107 17.52 10.46 13.12
N THR A 108 16.30 10.80 13.55
CA THR A 108 15.89 10.69 14.96
C THR A 108 15.85 9.23 15.42
N LEU A 109 15.33 8.32 14.58
CA LEU A 109 15.35 6.89 14.87
C LEU A 109 16.77 6.31 14.88
N ALA A 110 17.67 6.82 14.02
CA ALA A 110 19.08 6.41 14.00
C ALA A 110 19.80 6.81 15.30
N LYS A 111 19.56 8.01 15.81
CA LYS A 111 20.07 8.44 17.13
C LYS A 111 19.60 7.56 18.28
N LYS A 112 18.39 6.98 18.16
CA LYS A 112 17.82 6.02 19.13
C LYS A 112 18.26 4.56 18.85
N HIS A 113 19.14 4.31 17.89
CA HIS A 113 19.57 2.98 17.43
C HIS A 113 18.42 2.06 16.94
N ILE A 114 17.32 2.65 16.47
CA ILE A 114 16.18 1.93 15.88
C ILE A 114 16.37 1.79 14.36
N ALA A 115 17.03 2.76 13.74
CA ALA A 115 17.33 2.80 12.31
C ALA A 115 18.83 2.95 12.05
N THR A 116 19.26 2.65 10.83
CA THR A 116 20.58 3.09 10.33
C THR A 116 20.49 4.52 9.79
N GLU A 117 21.65 5.17 9.64
CA GLU A 117 21.73 6.44 8.91
C GLU A 117 21.14 6.28 7.49
N VAL A 118 20.53 7.33 6.99
CA VAL A 118 19.96 7.37 5.64
C VAL A 118 21.09 7.38 4.60
N THR A 119 20.96 6.55 3.59
CA THR A 119 21.87 6.47 2.44
C THR A 119 21.09 6.69 1.15
N GLU A 120 21.71 7.33 0.17
CA GLU A 120 21.12 7.53 -1.16
C GLU A 120 21.59 6.44 -2.12
N ARG A 121 20.66 5.93 -2.94
CA ARG A 121 20.95 5.00 -4.02
C ARG A 121 20.02 5.24 -5.20
N LYS A 122 20.59 5.53 -6.37
CA LYS A 122 19.86 5.75 -7.63
C LYS A 122 18.75 6.81 -7.52
N GLY A 123 18.98 7.86 -6.73
CA GLY A 123 18.05 8.97 -6.53
C GLY A 123 16.93 8.67 -5.53
N PHE A 124 17.05 7.61 -4.72
CA PHE A 124 16.14 7.27 -3.63
C PHE A 124 16.91 7.13 -2.32
N HIS A 125 16.22 7.34 -1.22
CA HIS A 125 16.77 7.30 0.11
C HIS A 125 16.43 5.99 0.80
N PHE A 126 17.37 5.41 1.55
CA PHE A 126 17.22 4.13 2.23
C PHE A 126 17.76 4.16 3.65
N SER A 127 17.09 3.42 4.53
CA SER A 127 17.50 3.12 5.89
C SER A 127 17.07 1.69 6.25
N VAL A 128 17.64 1.14 7.31
CA VAL A 128 17.27 -0.19 7.83
C VAL A 128 16.75 -0.05 9.26
N LEU A 129 15.52 -0.51 9.50
CA LEU A 129 14.90 -0.52 10.82
C LEU A 129 15.14 -1.87 11.50
N LYS A 130 15.56 -1.84 12.77
CA LYS A 130 15.74 -3.04 13.61
C LYS A 130 16.51 -4.17 12.89
N ASN A 131 17.47 -3.82 12.05
CA ASN A 131 18.36 -4.70 11.28
C ASN A 131 17.66 -5.64 10.26
N SER A 132 16.35 -5.56 10.08
CA SER A 132 15.61 -6.52 9.25
C SER A 132 14.54 -5.92 8.34
N TRP A 133 14.19 -4.64 8.48
CA TRP A 133 13.22 -3.97 7.64
C TRP A 133 13.88 -2.85 6.86
N LEU A 134 13.79 -2.88 5.53
CA LEU A 134 14.26 -1.79 4.69
C LEU A 134 13.19 -0.72 4.59
N VAL A 135 13.59 0.52 4.79
CA VAL A 135 12.81 1.71 4.41
C VAL A 135 13.43 2.25 3.13
N GLY A 136 12.60 2.53 2.13
CA GLY A 136 12.99 3.25 0.92
C GLY A 136 11.94 4.30 0.61
N TYR A 137 12.35 5.51 0.20
CA TYR A 137 11.39 6.58 -0.08
C TYR A 137 11.86 7.53 -1.16
N SER A 138 10.87 8.23 -1.73
CA SER A 138 10.97 9.35 -2.65
C SER A 138 10.14 10.52 -2.10
N ASP A 139 9.95 11.57 -2.88
CA ASP A 139 9.04 12.67 -2.63
C ASP A 139 7.56 12.28 -2.67
N GLU A 140 7.20 11.12 -3.23
CA GLU A 140 5.82 10.64 -3.36
C GLU A 140 5.48 9.50 -2.41
N ALA A 141 6.37 8.49 -2.30
CA ALA A 141 6.08 7.24 -1.62
C ALA A 141 7.16 6.83 -0.63
N LEU A 142 6.72 6.28 0.50
CA LEU A 142 7.54 5.57 1.46
C LEU A 142 7.16 4.09 1.44
N LEU A 143 8.17 3.23 1.28
CA LEU A 143 8.05 1.78 1.39
C LEU A 143 8.81 1.27 2.61
N VAL A 144 8.20 0.39 3.38
CA VAL A 144 8.88 -0.42 4.41
C VAL A 144 8.70 -1.87 4.03
N MET A 145 9.79 -2.60 3.76
CA MET A 145 9.73 -3.98 3.28
C MET A 145 10.64 -4.92 4.09
N GLY A 146 10.15 -6.14 4.30
CA GLY A 146 10.87 -7.17 5.06
C GLY A 146 9.92 -8.26 5.63
N PRO A 147 10.36 -8.99 6.67
CA PRO A 147 11.73 -8.95 7.23
C PRO A 147 12.75 -9.59 6.27
N VAL A 148 13.97 -9.07 6.26
CA VAL A 148 15.04 -9.52 5.37
C VAL A 148 16.35 -9.71 6.14
N VAL A 149 17.06 -10.80 5.88
CA VAL A 149 18.39 -11.05 6.44
C VAL A 149 19.44 -10.14 5.80
N ALA A 150 20.52 -9.86 6.51
CA ALA A 150 21.54 -8.89 6.08
C ALA A 150 22.07 -9.16 4.66
N ASP A 151 22.35 -10.42 4.32
CA ASP A 151 22.90 -10.80 3.01
C ASP A 151 21.92 -10.57 1.84
N ALA A 152 20.61 -10.53 2.12
CA ALA A 152 19.56 -10.30 1.12
C ALA A 152 19.10 -8.84 1.01
N GLN A 153 19.55 -7.95 1.92
CA GLN A 153 19.14 -6.55 1.94
C GLN A 153 19.46 -5.80 0.64
N ALA A 154 20.64 -6.05 0.07
CA ALA A 154 21.04 -5.41 -1.19
C ALA A 154 20.14 -5.79 -2.37
N GLN A 155 19.66 -7.04 -2.41
CA GLN A 155 18.71 -7.50 -3.41
C GLN A 155 17.34 -6.87 -3.24
N LEU A 156 16.81 -6.84 -2.01
CA LEU A 156 15.53 -6.20 -1.71
C LEU A 156 15.58 -4.70 -2.02
N GLN A 157 16.68 -4.02 -1.69
CA GLN A 157 16.88 -2.61 -2.03
C GLN A 157 16.83 -2.37 -3.55
N GLN A 158 17.39 -3.28 -4.36
CA GLN A 158 17.28 -3.18 -5.82
C GLN A 158 15.85 -3.35 -6.32
N GLN A 159 15.06 -4.22 -5.69
CA GLN A 159 13.64 -4.36 -5.99
C GLN A 159 12.87 -3.10 -5.60
N MET A 160 13.09 -2.55 -4.41
CA MET A 160 12.45 -1.31 -3.95
C MET A 160 12.73 -0.12 -4.89
N VAL A 161 13.95 -0.02 -5.44
CA VAL A 161 14.26 0.99 -6.48
C VAL A 161 13.36 0.83 -7.71
N LYS A 162 13.04 -0.39 -8.13
CA LYS A 162 12.12 -0.62 -9.25
C LYS A 162 10.69 -0.21 -8.89
N TYR A 163 10.26 -0.53 -7.68
CA TYR A 163 8.93 -0.16 -7.20
C TYR A 163 8.76 1.36 -7.05
N LEU A 164 9.74 2.05 -6.45
CA LEU A 164 9.71 3.50 -6.32
C LEU A 164 9.81 4.25 -7.66
N LYS A 165 10.24 3.59 -8.74
CA LYS A 165 10.29 4.11 -10.11
C LYS A 165 9.10 3.72 -10.97
N ALA A 166 8.23 2.85 -10.47
CA ALA A 166 7.12 2.33 -11.24
C ALA A 166 6.13 3.44 -11.60
N ASP A 167 5.54 3.32 -12.76
CA ASP A 167 4.44 4.14 -13.21
C ASP A 167 3.07 3.45 -12.94
N GLU A 168 2.00 4.08 -13.36
CA GLU A 168 0.64 3.59 -13.16
C GLU A 168 0.40 2.21 -13.79
N GLU A 169 1.06 1.87 -14.91
CA GLU A 169 0.88 0.59 -15.60
C GLU A 169 1.47 -0.59 -14.81
N ASP A 170 2.56 -0.35 -14.07
CA ASP A 170 3.27 -1.33 -13.25
C ASP A 170 2.83 -1.29 -11.77
N GLY A 171 2.12 -0.25 -11.36
CA GLY A 171 1.59 -0.04 -10.02
C GLY A 171 0.32 -0.82 -9.73
N ILE A 172 -0.04 -0.88 -8.45
CA ILE A 172 -1.20 -1.64 -7.94
C ILE A 172 -2.54 -1.14 -8.49
N THR A 173 -2.63 0.13 -8.85
CA THR A 173 -3.84 0.75 -9.41
C THR A 173 -4.28 0.09 -10.73
N ALA A 174 -3.35 -0.51 -11.47
CA ALA A 174 -3.62 -1.30 -12.67
C ALA A 174 -4.00 -2.77 -12.38
N SER A 175 -4.22 -3.14 -11.11
CA SER A 175 -4.57 -4.51 -10.69
C SER A 175 -6.06 -4.65 -10.41
N PRO A 176 -6.72 -5.74 -10.88
CA PRO A 176 -8.11 -6.03 -10.52
C PRO A 176 -8.32 -6.26 -9.02
N MET A 177 -7.27 -6.63 -8.25
CA MET A 177 -7.34 -6.70 -6.80
C MET A 177 -7.52 -5.31 -6.18
N PHE A 178 -6.87 -4.29 -6.72
CA PHE A 178 -7.04 -2.91 -6.25
C PHE A 178 -8.44 -2.37 -6.59
N ASP A 179 -8.95 -2.65 -7.79
CA ASP A 179 -10.33 -2.29 -8.16
C ASP A 179 -11.34 -2.88 -7.16
N ARG A 180 -11.13 -4.14 -6.78
CA ARG A 180 -12.00 -4.79 -5.78
C ARG A 180 -11.85 -4.17 -4.39
N LEU A 181 -10.61 -3.88 -3.95
CA LEU A 181 -10.32 -3.26 -2.66
C LEU A 181 -10.92 -1.87 -2.54
N SER A 182 -10.78 -1.05 -3.59
CA SER A 182 -11.27 0.33 -3.61
C SER A 182 -12.79 0.44 -3.52
N GLY A 183 -13.49 -0.62 -3.92
CA GLY A 183 -14.95 -0.74 -3.77
C GLY A 183 -15.43 -1.04 -2.34
N ILE A 184 -14.52 -1.35 -1.39
CA ILE A 184 -14.88 -1.65 0.00
C ILE A 184 -14.77 -0.37 0.83
N SER A 185 -15.91 0.10 1.37
CA SER A 185 -15.99 1.30 2.21
C SER A 185 -15.91 0.93 3.69
N SER A 186 -14.72 0.65 4.19
CA SER A 186 -14.45 0.25 5.57
C SER A 186 -13.14 0.87 6.04
N PRO A 187 -12.97 1.16 7.36
CA PRO A 187 -11.72 1.67 7.91
C PRO A 187 -10.51 0.78 7.59
N MET A 188 -10.72 -0.53 7.50
CA MET A 188 -9.74 -1.49 7.05
C MET A 188 -10.42 -2.45 6.06
N ALA A 189 -9.77 -2.69 4.92
CA ALA A 189 -10.23 -3.61 3.91
C ALA A 189 -9.08 -4.47 3.40
N MET A 190 -9.38 -5.69 3.00
CA MET A 190 -8.40 -6.66 2.50
C MET A 190 -8.90 -7.27 1.20
N VAL A 191 -8.01 -7.45 0.24
CA VAL A 191 -8.16 -8.38 -0.89
C VAL A 191 -6.89 -9.20 -0.99
N ALA A 192 -7.01 -10.52 -0.92
CA ALA A 192 -5.85 -11.40 -0.90
C ALA A 192 -6.13 -12.71 -1.64
N GLN A 193 -5.13 -13.24 -2.34
CA GLN A 193 -5.16 -14.61 -2.82
C GLN A 193 -5.11 -15.56 -1.62
N ALA A 194 -5.83 -16.67 -1.67
CA ALA A 194 -5.88 -17.63 -0.56
C ALA A 194 -4.48 -18.17 -0.19
N GLN A 195 -3.59 -18.31 -1.17
CA GLN A 195 -2.20 -18.74 -0.95
C GLN A 195 -1.35 -17.77 -0.11
N ALA A 196 -1.71 -16.48 -0.08
CA ALA A 196 -0.98 -15.46 0.67
C ALA A 196 -1.38 -15.42 2.16
N LEU A 197 -2.43 -16.13 2.55
CA LEU A 197 -2.96 -16.11 3.91
C LEU A 197 -2.65 -17.41 4.65
N PRO A 198 -2.42 -17.34 5.98
CA PRO A 198 -2.27 -18.56 6.80
C PRO A 198 -3.52 -19.45 6.70
N GLU A 199 -3.34 -20.75 6.57
CA GLU A 199 -4.42 -21.75 6.36
C GLU A 199 -5.58 -21.61 7.36
N LYS A 200 -5.29 -21.33 8.63
CA LYS A 200 -6.31 -21.11 9.66
C LYS A 200 -7.25 -19.93 9.40
N PHE A 201 -6.79 -18.94 8.63
CA PHE A 201 -7.62 -17.80 8.20
C PHE A 201 -8.38 -18.11 6.92
N VAL A 202 -7.82 -18.94 6.05
CA VAL A 202 -8.41 -19.30 4.76
C VAL A 202 -9.52 -20.35 4.92
N ALA A 203 -9.37 -21.29 5.85
CA ALA A 203 -10.28 -22.42 6.02
C ALA A 203 -11.77 -22.04 6.09
N PRO A 204 -12.21 -21.00 6.83
CA PRO A 204 -13.62 -20.60 6.85
C PRO A 204 -14.15 -20.09 5.51
N PHE A 205 -13.27 -19.50 4.67
CA PHE A 205 -13.64 -18.89 3.39
C PHE A 205 -13.53 -19.86 2.20
N THR A 206 -12.86 -20.99 2.38
CA THR A 206 -12.68 -22.01 1.34
C THR A 206 -13.54 -23.25 1.54
N LEU A 207 -14.41 -23.25 2.56
CA LEU A 207 -15.42 -24.29 2.77
C LEU A 207 -16.28 -24.43 1.53
N GLY A 208 -16.23 -25.60 0.88
CA GLY A 208 -16.96 -25.86 -0.35
C GLY A 208 -16.23 -25.55 -1.65
N ALA A 209 -15.01 -24.98 -1.60
CA ALA A 209 -14.20 -24.88 -2.80
C ALA A 209 -13.88 -26.26 -3.39
N PRO A 210 -13.85 -26.44 -4.72
CA PRO A 210 -13.42 -27.69 -5.33
C PRO A 210 -12.03 -28.10 -4.84
N LYS A 211 -11.84 -29.39 -4.49
CA LYS A 211 -10.61 -29.89 -3.84
C LYS A 211 -9.31 -29.63 -4.63
N ASP A 212 -9.42 -29.45 -5.93
CA ASP A 212 -8.27 -29.26 -6.83
C ASP A 212 -8.15 -27.80 -7.28
N THR A 213 -8.82 -26.85 -6.61
CA THR A 213 -8.72 -25.43 -6.97
C THR A 213 -7.36 -24.89 -6.56
N ASP A 214 -6.65 -24.27 -7.49
CA ASP A 214 -5.40 -23.57 -7.24
C ASP A 214 -5.63 -22.40 -6.26
N PRO A 215 -5.00 -22.36 -5.08
CA PRO A 215 -5.18 -21.30 -4.10
C PRO A 215 -4.81 -19.90 -4.62
N SER A 216 -3.98 -19.79 -5.65
CA SER A 216 -3.66 -18.52 -6.32
C SER A 216 -4.84 -17.93 -7.09
N GLN A 217 -5.81 -18.78 -7.46
CA GLN A 217 -7.01 -18.40 -8.20
C GLN A 217 -8.20 -18.07 -7.29
N VAL A 218 -8.11 -18.39 -6.00
CA VAL A 218 -9.14 -18.09 -5.00
C VAL A 218 -8.78 -16.78 -4.33
N VAL A 219 -9.69 -15.81 -4.36
CA VAL A 219 -9.49 -14.47 -3.79
C VAL A 219 -10.50 -14.26 -2.66
N ILE A 220 -10.03 -13.70 -1.57
CA ILE A 220 -10.83 -13.32 -0.41
C ILE A 220 -10.85 -11.79 -0.36
N ALA A 221 -12.03 -11.19 -0.39
CA ALA A 221 -12.25 -9.77 -0.14
C ALA A 221 -12.97 -9.61 1.20
N ALA A 222 -12.46 -8.79 2.11
CA ALA A 222 -13.00 -8.66 3.45
C ALA A 222 -12.97 -7.21 3.95
N GLU A 223 -14.01 -6.86 4.69
CA GLU A 223 -14.03 -5.71 5.59
C GLU A 223 -13.48 -6.13 6.95
N MET A 224 -12.69 -5.27 7.55
CA MET A 224 -12.13 -5.48 8.88
C MET A 224 -12.49 -4.29 9.77
N ASN A 225 -13.13 -4.59 10.90
CA ASN A 225 -13.55 -3.59 11.88
C ASN A 225 -13.08 -3.99 13.27
N VAL A 226 -12.68 -3.01 14.07
CA VAL A 226 -12.36 -3.24 15.49
C VAL A 226 -13.49 -2.64 16.31
N LYS A 227 -14.26 -3.51 17.00
CA LYS A 227 -15.31 -3.11 17.94
C LYS A 227 -15.02 -3.68 19.31
N GLU A 228 -14.95 -2.82 20.32
CA GLU A 228 -14.71 -3.23 21.73
C GLU A 228 -13.44 -4.10 21.91
N GLY A 229 -12.38 -3.83 21.12
CA GLY A 229 -11.14 -4.61 21.15
C GLY A 229 -11.20 -5.96 20.40
N ILE A 230 -12.31 -6.27 19.73
CA ILE A 230 -12.49 -7.48 18.93
C ILE A 230 -12.36 -7.13 17.46
N LEU A 231 -11.44 -7.81 16.74
CA LEU A 231 -11.33 -7.73 15.29
C LEU A 231 -12.45 -8.57 14.66
N GLN A 232 -13.37 -7.90 13.99
CA GLN A 232 -14.43 -8.50 13.19
C GLN A 232 -14.01 -8.50 11.74
N ILE A 233 -14.04 -9.67 11.09
CA ILE A 233 -13.73 -9.83 9.67
C ILE A 233 -14.98 -10.39 8.99
N GLN A 234 -15.50 -9.67 8.03
CA GLN A 234 -16.63 -10.09 7.19
C GLN A 234 -16.22 -9.98 5.73
N GLY A 235 -16.39 -11.05 4.98
CA GLY A 235 -15.93 -11.05 3.61
C GLY A 235 -16.58 -12.11 2.75
N GLU A 236 -16.15 -12.15 1.53
CA GLU A 236 -16.58 -13.09 0.51
C GLU A 236 -15.39 -13.72 -0.20
N THR A 237 -15.62 -14.88 -0.78
CA THR A 237 -14.65 -15.60 -1.61
C THR A 237 -15.13 -15.58 -3.04
N PHE A 238 -14.22 -15.28 -3.96
CA PHE A 238 -14.49 -15.24 -5.39
C PHE A 238 -13.24 -15.58 -6.21
N SER A 239 -13.37 -15.60 -7.54
CA SER A 239 -12.25 -15.72 -8.45
C SER A 239 -12.39 -14.74 -9.61
N PHE A 240 -11.27 -14.19 -10.08
CA PHE A 240 -11.24 -13.45 -11.36
C PHE A 240 -11.36 -14.39 -12.57
N ASN A 241 -11.16 -15.70 -12.37
CA ASN A 241 -11.46 -16.72 -13.37
C ASN A 241 -12.93 -17.14 -13.25
N LYS A 242 -13.72 -16.82 -14.28
CA LYS A 242 -15.18 -17.03 -14.30
C LYS A 242 -15.58 -18.48 -14.01
N SER A 243 -14.88 -19.47 -14.55
CA SER A 243 -15.20 -20.89 -14.33
C SER A 243 -15.00 -21.32 -12.87
N ILE A 244 -13.94 -20.79 -12.23
CA ILE A 244 -13.67 -21.07 -10.81
C ILE A 244 -14.68 -20.32 -9.94
N ASP A 245 -15.00 -19.07 -10.27
CA ASP A 245 -15.98 -18.28 -9.54
C ASP A 245 -17.37 -18.94 -9.54
N GLU A 246 -17.86 -19.39 -10.69
CA GLU A 246 -19.11 -20.12 -10.80
C GLU A 246 -19.12 -21.40 -9.94
N ALA A 247 -17.97 -22.12 -9.86
CA ALA A 247 -17.85 -23.31 -9.02
C ALA A 247 -17.87 -22.96 -7.51
N LEU A 248 -17.20 -21.89 -7.11
CA LEU A 248 -17.22 -21.37 -5.72
C LEU A 248 -18.63 -20.96 -5.31
N GLN A 249 -19.32 -20.17 -6.13
CA GLN A 249 -20.68 -19.70 -5.85
C GLN A 249 -21.67 -20.86 -5.73
N LYS A 250 -21.54 -21.87 -6.59
CA LYS A 250 -22.39 -23.09 -6.52
C LYS A 250 -22.14 -23.88 -5.24
N ALA A 251 -20.91 -23.94 -4.78
CA ALA A 251 -20.56 -24.65 -3.55
C ALA A 251 -21.12 -23.97 -2.29
N LEU A 252 -21.21 -22.62 -2.28
CA LEU A 252 -21.77 -21.83 -1.18
C LEU A 252 -23.31 -21.89 -1.08
N GLN A 253 -24.00 -22.37 -2.13
CA GLN A 253 -25.46 -22.50 -2.15
C GLN A 253 -25.98 -23.86 -1.70
N ASN A 254 -25.09 -24.84 -1.47
CA ASN A 254 -25.41 -26.18 -1.01
C ASN A 254 -25.02 -26.38 0.46
#